data_fb94884a60916eaec065c95aec39d648
#
_entry.id   fb94884a60916eaec065c95aec39d648
#
_cell.length_a   1.000
_cell.length_b   1.000
_cell.length_c   1.000
_cell.angle_alpha   90.00
_cell.angle_beta   90.00
_cell.angle_gamma   90.00
#
_symmetry.space_group_name_H-M   'P 1'
#
loop_
_entity.id
_entity.type
_entity.pdbx_description
1 polymer ?
#
loop_
_entity_poly.entity_id
_entity_poly.type
_entity_poly.pdbx_seq_one_letter_code
_entity_poly.pdbx_strand_id
1 'polypeptide(L)'
;MKTAYLSSAYLAPVEYYTKLIAYDKVFVEQHDHYIKQTYRNRCTIAGPGGELALSIPTVKPATLKCPMKDIRISDHGNWRHLHWNAIESAYNSTPFFEYYKDDFRPFYEKKYEFLIDFNEELCQLVCELIDIHPDMERTSEYKMEFAPGEIDFREVIHPKKDFRTVDTEFIPRPYYQVFESKLGFLPNLSIIDLLFNMGPESLLVIDKR
;
A
#
# COMPACT_ATOMS: atom_id res chain seq x y z
N MET A 1 -10.89 22.74 2.17
CA MET A 1 -9.94 21.80 1.57
C MET A 1 -9.47 20.87 2.68
N LYS A 2 -9.65 19.57 2.52
CA LYS A 2 -9.16 18.56 3.48
C LYS A 2 -7.85 17.99 2.97
N THR A 3 -6.85 17.91 3.83
CA THR A 3 -5.52 17.43 3.47
C THR A 3 -5.12 16.24 4.35
N ALA A 4 -4.64 15.17 3.73
CA ALA A 4 -4.09 14.00 4.43
C ALA A 4 -2.56 13.95 4.31
N TYR A 5 -1.90 13.57 5.40
CA TYR A 5 -0.48 13.23 5.41
C TYR A 5 -0.32 11.73 5.60
N LEU A 6 0.29 11.08 4.63
CA LEU A 6 0.47 9.63 4.57
C LEU A 6 1.96 9.26 4.53
N SER A 7 2.31 8.10 5.06
CA SER A 7 3.63 7.52 4.79
C SER A 7 3.69 6.92 3.39
N SER A 8 4.87 6.89 2.77
CA SER A 8 5.09 6.04 1.60
C SER A 8 4.78 4.58 1.94
N ALA A 9 4.10 3.85 1.07
CA ALA A 9 3.65 2.49 1.35
C ALA A 9 3.77 1.56 0.14
N TYR A 10 4.32 0.36 0.39
CA TYR A 10 4.42 -0.72 -0.59
C TYR A 10 3.08 -1.44 -0.70
N LEU A 11 2.45 -1.39 -1.87
CA LEU A 11 1.14 -2.01 -2.12
C LEU A 11 0.20 -1.83 -0.91
N ALA A 12 -0.03 -0.58 -0.57
CA ALA A 12 -0.71 -0.15 0.65
C ALA A 12 -2.04 -0.87 0.91
N PRO A 13 -2.51 -0.94 2.15
CA PRO A 13 -3.80 -1.57 2.46
C PRO A 13 -4.97 -0.76 1.89
N VAL A 14 -6.13 -1.39 1.80
CA VAL A 14 -7.38 -0.76 1.32
C VAL A 14 -7.68 0.55 2.05
N GLU A 15 -7.44 0.61 3.36
CA GLU A 15 -7.57 1.80 4.20
C GLU A 15 -6.85 3.03 3.61
N TYR A 16 -5.64 2.85 3.12
CA TYR A 16 -4.82 3.91 2.53
C TYR A 16 -5.52 4.56 1.31
N TYR A 17 -6.07 3.73 0.43
CA TYR A 17 -6.75 4.20 -0.79
C TYR A 17 -8.07 4.92 -0.50
N THR A 18 -8.73 4.60 0.61
CA THR A 18 -9.89 5.40 1.05
C THR A 18 -9.51 6.83 1.38
N LYS A 19 -8.28 7.08 1.87
CA LYS A 19 -7.79 8.44 2.12
C LYS A 19 -7.46 9.18 0.84
N LEU A 20 -6.92 8.48 -0.18
CA LEU A 20 -6.65 9.07 -1.50
C LEU A 20 -7.92 9.63 -2.16
N ILE A 21 -9.09 9.03 -1.89
CA ILE A 21 -10.38 9.48 -2.44
C ILE A 21 -11.04 10.53 -1.55
N ALA A 22 -10.90 10.41 -0.22
CA ALA A 22 -11.67 11.22 0.73
C ALA A 22 -11.09 12.63 0.94
N TYR A 23 -9.83 12.84 0.57
CA TYR A 23 -9.10 14.10 0.81
C TYR A 23 -8.81 14.83 -0.49
N ASP A 24 -8.96 16.17 -0.46
CA ASP A 24 -8.75 17.03 -1.63
C ASP A 24 -7.25 17.10 -2.02
N LYS A 25 -6.36 16.95 -1.03
CA LYS A 25 -4.91 16.95 -1.20
C LYS A 25 -4.27 15.90 -0.31
N VAL A 26 -3.27 15.20 -0.84
CA VAL A 26 -2.52 14.18 -0.11
C VAL A 26 -1.02 14.48 -0.19
N PHE A 27 -0.38 14.55 0.96
CA PHE A 27 1.07 14.61 1.05
C PHE A 27 1.65 13.27 1.48
N VAL A 28 2.58 12.75 0.67
CA VAL A 28 3.35 11.55 0.99
C VAL A 28 4.64 11.96 1.68
N GLU A 29 4.81 11.56 2.93
CA GLU A 29 5.96 11.91 3.75
C GLU A 29 7.24 11.21 3.28
N GLN A 30 8.29 11.99 3.06
CA GLN A 30 9.58 11.50 2.62
C GLN A 30 10.75 11.87 3.55
N HIS A 31 10.52 12.74 4.52
CA HIS A 31 11.53 13.22 5.46
C HIS A 31 11.46 12.54 6.82
N ASP A 32 10.43 11.71 7.08
CA ASP A 32 10.33 10.93 8.29
C ASP A 32 11.44 9.86 8.37
N HIS A 33 11.75 9.43 9.58
CA HIS A 33 12.72 8.37 9.76
C HIS A 33 12.10 7.02 9.38
N TYR A 34 12.80 6.30 8.51
CA TYR A 34 12.37 4.98 8.09
C TYR A 34 12.27 4.00 9.26
N ILE A 35 11.12 3.35 9.37
CA ILE A 35 10.85 2.31 10.37
C ILE A 35 10.58 1.00 9.65
N LYS A 36 11.37 -0.03 9.98
CA LYS A 36 11.20 -1.39 9.46
C LYS A 36 9.89 -2.03 9.93
N GLN A 37 9.37 -2.96 9.16
CA GLN A 37 8.15 -3.69 9.46
C GLN A 37 6.91 -2.79 9.58
N THR A 38 6.88 -1.73 8.79
CA THR A 38 5.72 -0.88 8.53
C THR A 38 5.28 -1.07 7.08
N TYR A 39 4.17 -0.47 6.69
CA TYR A 39 3.72 -0.50 5.29
C TYR A 39 4.71 0.18 4.33
N ARG A 40 5.71 0.93 4.81
CA ARG A 40 6.77 1.52 3.97
C ARG A 40 7.51 0.47 3.14
N ASN A 41 7.74 -0.72 3.70
CA ASN A 41 8.43 -1.81 2.99
C ASN A 41 7.71 -3.16 3.07
N ARG A 42 6.45 -3.18 3.52
CA ARG A 42 5.68 -4.42 3.72
C ARG A 42 4.25 -4.23 3.24
N CYS A 43 3.72 -5.26 2.57
CA CYS A 43 2.28 -5.40 2.37
C CYS A 43 1.79 -6.74 2.94
N THR A 44 0.48 -6.88 3.11
CA THR A 44 -0.17 -8.11 3.54
C THR A 44 -1.16 -8.54 2.48
N ILE A 45 -0.99 -9.74 1.95
CA ILE A 45 -1.88 -10.37 0.97
C ILE A 45 -2.59 -11.58 1.58
N ALA A 46 -3.67 -12.06 0.94
CA ALA A 46 -4.26 -13.34 1.29
C ALA A 46 -3.48 -14.47 0.65
N GLY A 47 -3.33 -15.58 1.38
CA GLY A 47 -2.82 -16.84 0.86
C GLY A 47 -3.66 -18.01 1.38
N PRO A 48 -3.43 -19.24 0.89
CA PRO A 48 -4.24 -20.40 1.29
C PRO A 48 -4.14 -20.75 2.77
N GLY A 49 -3.16 -20.23 3.48
CA GLY A 49 -2.95 -20.43 4.94
C GLY A 49 -3.38 -19.25 5.81
N GLY A 50 -3.89 -18.16 5.23
CA GLY A 50 -4.21 -16.92 5.93
C GLY A 50 -3.43 -15.73 5.38
N GLU A 51 -3.24 -14.71 6.19
CA GLU A 51 -2.47 -13.52 5.82
C GLU A 51 -1.00 -13.85 5.57
N LEU A 52 -0.45 -13.32 4.49
CA LEU A 52 0.95 -13.45 4.09
C LEU A 52 1.59 -12.07 3.95
N ALA A 53 2.61 -11.81 4.76
CA ALA A 53 3.37 -10.56 4.69
C ALA A 53 4.51 -10.66 3.67
N LEU A 54 4.55 -9.75 2.72
CA LEU A 54 5.64 -9.58 1.75
C LEU A 54 6.46 -8.36 2.15
N SER A 55 7.76 -8.56 2.42
CA SER A 55 8.64 -7.49 2.91
C SER A 55 9.82 -7.26 1.96
N ILE A 56 9.95 -6.03 1.46
CA ILE A 56 11.08 -5.61 0.63
C ILE A 56 12.31 -5.44 1.53
N PRO A 57 13.44 -6.10 1.22
CA PRO A 57 14.68 -5.90 1.94
C PRO A 57 15.28 -4.53 1.60
N THR A 58 15.77 -3.83 2.60
CA THR A 58 16.44 -2.53 2.43
C THR A 58 17.92 -2.63 2.77
N VAL A 59 18.74 -1.83 2.10
CA VAL A 59 20.14 -1.65 2.48
C VAL A 59 20.17 -1.03 3.88
N LYS A 60 21.03 -1.55 4.76
CA LYS A 60 21.19 -0.99 6.10
C LYS A 60 21.71 0.44 5.99
N PRO A 61 20.97 1.47 6.44
CA PRO A 61 21.44 2.83 6.35
C PRO A 61 22.65 3.07 7.26
N ALA A 62 23.49 4.02 6.87
CA ALA A 62 24.69 4.40 7.65
C ALA A 62 24.31 5.02 9.01
N THR A 63 23.15 5.64 9.12
CA THR A 63 22.64 6.28 10.33
C THR A 63 21.31 5.65 10.76
N LEU A 64 21.03 5.65 12.07
CA LEU A 64 19.78 5.14 12.64
C LEU A 64 18.56 5.98 12.22
N LYS A 65 18.77 7.24 11.88
CA LYS A 65 17.74 8.22 11.51
C LYS A 65 17.82 8.57 10.02
N CYS A 66 17.76 7.56 9.15
CA CYS A 66 17.74 7.76 7.72
C CYS A 66 16.34 8.18 7.27
N PRO A 67 16.17 9.28 6.53
CA PRO A 67 14.87 9.67 6.01
C PRO A 67 14.40 8.68 4.94
N MET A 68 13.06 8.56 4.79
CA MET A 68 12.43 7.62 3.86
C MET A 68 12.93 7.80 2.42
N LYS A 69 13.14 9.04 1.98
CA LYS A 69 13.62 9.36 0.62
C LYS A 69 15.00 8.77 0.28
N ASP A 70 15.82 8.47 1.29
CA ASP A 70 17.19 7.95 1.10
C ASP A 70 17.29 6.43 1.32
N ILE A 71 16.17 5.76 1.57
CA ILE A 71 16.13 4.31 1.77
C ILE A 71 16.28 3.58 0.44
N ARG A 72 17.35 2.76 0.35
CA ARG A 72 17.67 1.98 -0.84
C ARG A 72 17.14 0.55 -0.71
N ILE A 73 16.63 0.04 -1.82
CA ILE A 73 16.23 -1.36 -1.94
C ILE A 73 17.48 -2.24 -2.04
N SER A 74 17.49 -3.33 -1.29
CA SER A 74 18.54 -4.36 -1.37
C SER A 74 18.14 -5.43 -2.38
N ASP A 75 19.11 -5.94 -3.15
CA ASP A 75 18.91 -7.08 -4.04
C ASP A 75 19.08 -8.43 -3.30
N HIS A 76 19.26 -8.42 -1.98
CA HIS A 76 19.45 -9.63 -1.19
C HIS A 76 18.22 -10.54 -1.22
N GLY A 77 18.46 -11.85 -1.34
CA GLY A 77 17.43 -12.89 -1.18
C GLY A 77 16.46 -13.05 -2.34
N ASN A 78 16.77 -12.52 -3.52
CA ASN A 78 15.93 -12.64 -4.73
C ASN A 78 14.43 -12.29 -4.48
N TRP A 79 14.21 -11.29 -3.64
CA TRP A 79 12.88 -10.92 -3.12
C TRP A 79 11.86 -10.62 -4.23
N ARG A 80 12.29 -10.04 -5.36
CA ARG A 80 11.39 -9.70 -6.47
C ARG A 80 10.71 -10.96 -7.01
N HIS A 81 11.51 -11.99 -7.28
CA HIS A 81 10.99 -13.28 -7.75
C HIS A 81 10.07 -13.94 -6.69
N LEU A 82 10.47 -13.89 -5.41
CA LEU A 82 9.68 -14.48 -4.33
C LEU A 82 8.34 -13.75 -4.16
N HIS A 83 8.34 -12.40 -4.21
CA HIS A 83 7.10 -11.63 -4.12
C HIS A 83 6.19 -11.89 -5.32
N TRP A 84 6.76 -11.88 -6.55
CA TRP A 84 5.96 -12.15 -7.74
C TRP A 84 5.33 -13.53 -7.69
N ASN A 85 6.10 -14.57 -7.37
CA ASN A 85 5.57 -15.93 -7.23
C ASN A 85 4.51 -16.04 -6.14
N ALA A 86 4.67 -15.32 -5.02
CA ALA A 86 3.67 -15.30 -3.95
C ALA A 86 2.36 -14.64 -4.43
N ILE A 87 2.45 -13.51 -5.14
CA ILE A 87 1.30 -12.81 -5.72
C ILE A 87 0.62 -13.69 -6.77
N GLU A 88 1.36 -14.25 -7.71
CA GLU A 88 0.83 -15.14 -8.74
C GLU A 88 0.15 -16.38 -8.13
N SER A 89 0.81 -17.02 -7.16
CA SER A 89 0.23 -18.20 -6.46
C SER A 89 -1.03 -17.88 -5.67
N ALA A 90 -1.13 -16.67 -5.11
CA ALA A 90 -2.29 -16.25 -4.34
C ALA A 90 -3.48 -15.87 -5.25
N TYR A 91 -3.21 -15.26 -6.40
CA TYR A 91 -4.25 -14.57 -7.18
C TYR A 91 -4.48 -15.11 -8.59
N ASN A 92 -3.73 -16.09 -9.09
CA ASN A 92 -3.89 -16.63 -10.45
C ASN A 92 -5.29 -17.21 -10.74
N SER A 93 -6.05 -17.56 -9.70
CA SER A 93 -7.43 -18.05 -9.81
C SER A 93 -8.50 -16.97 -9.59
N THR A 94 -8.10 -15.73 -9.33
CA THR A 94 -9.05 -14.63 -9.16
C THR A 94 -9.58 -14.12 -10.50
N PRO A 95 -10.77 -13.48 -10.52
CA PRO A 95 -11.40 -13.06 -11.77
C PRO A 95 -10.58 -12.08 -12.61
N PHE A 96 -9.75 -11.22 -11.96
CA PHE A 96 -9.10 -10.11 -12.65
C PHE A 96 -7.57 -10.17 -12.67
N PHE A 97 -6.92 -11.15 -12.03
CA PHE A 97 -5.45 -11.24 -12.01
C PHE A 97 -4.87 -11.30 -13.43
N GLU A 98 -5.45 -12.12 -14.30
CA GLU A 98 -4.97 -12.31 -15.66
C GLU A 98 -5.01 -11.00 -16.49
N TYR A 99 -5.93 -10.09 -16.18
CA TYR A 99 -6.03 -8.78 -16.86
C TYR A 99 -4.97 -7.79 -16.41
N TYR A 100 -4.52 -7.86 -15.16
CA TYR A 100 -3.62 -6.86 -14.56
C TYR A 100 -2.20 -7.35 -14.35
N LYS A 101 -1.94 -8.66 -14.43
CA LYS A 101 -0.62 -9.23 -14.10
C LYS A 101 0.52 -8.60 -14.92
N ASP A 102 0.28 -8.29 -16.19
CA ASP A 102 1.29 -7.75 -17.09
C ASP A 102 1.64 -6.30 -16.78
N ASP A 103 0.76 -5.55 -16.10
CA ASP A 103 1.03 -4.20 -15.60
C ASP A 103 1.93 -4.22 -14.36
N PHE A 104 1.74 -5.22 -13.49
CA PHE A 104 2.52 -5.36 -12.26
C PHE A 104 3.87 -6.04 -12.44
N ARG A 105 3.96 -7.01 -13.34
CA ARG A 105 5.15 -7.83 -13.54
C ARG A 105 6.44 -7.04 -13.77
N PRO A 106 6.47 -5.98 -14.58
CA PRO A 106 7.67 -5.18 -14.84
C PRO A 106 8.29 -4.59 -13.56
N PHE A 107 7.51 -4.32 -12.52
CA PHE A 107 8.00 -3.81 -11.24
C PHE A 107 8.89 -4.82 -10.51
N TYR A 108 8.67 -6.11 -10.73
CA TYR A 108 9.45 -7.19 -10.14
C TYR A 108 10.60 -7.67 -11.03
N GLU A 109 10.69 -7.19 -12.27
CA GLU A 109 11.79 -7.45 -13.22
C GLU A 109 12.78 -6.30 -13.23
N LYS A 110 12.31 -5.05 -13.16
CA LYS A 110 13.15 -3.84 -13.12
C LYS A 110 13.75 -3.64 -11.71
N LYS A 111 14.96 -3.09 -11.68
CA LYS A 111 15.60 -2.66 -10.43
C LYS A 111 15.26 -1.21 -10.14
N TYR A 112 14.88 -0.97 -8.90
CA TYR A 112 14.68 0.36 -8.33
C TYR A 112 15.75 0.62 -7.28
N GLU A 113 16.31 1.81 -7.28
CA GLU A 113 17.32 2.19 -6.29
C GLU A 113 16.65 2.60 -4.97
N PHE A 114 15.65 3.48 -5.03
CA PHE A 114 14.99 4.00 -3.84
C PHE A 114 13.62 3.37 -3.61
N LEU A 115 13.35 3.04 -2.34
CA LEU A 115 12.10 2.41 -1.94
C LEU A 115 10.89 3.33 -2.17
N ILE A 116 11.06 4.64 -1.96
CA ILE A 116 9.98 5.61 -2.14
C ILE A 116 9.53 5.71 -3.60
N ASP A 117 10.48 5.66 -4.56
CA ASP A 117 10.17 5.72 -5.98
C ASP A 117 9.39 4.47 -6.43
N PHE A 118 9.84 3.30 -5.97
CA PHE A 118 9.13 2.04 -6.21
C PHE A 118 7.70 2.04 -5.69
N ASN A 119 7.51 2.51 -4.45
CA ASN A 119 6.20 2.60 -3.83
C ASN A 119 5.28 3.57 -4.57
N GLU A 120 5.82 4.73 -4.97
CA GLU A 120 5.06 5.77 -5.66
C GLU A 120 4.59 5.32 -7.04
N GLU A 121 5.49 4.74 -7.86
CA GLU A 121 5.14 4.22 -9.18
C GLU A 121 4.08 3.10 -9.07
N LEU A 122 4.19 2.19 -8.08
CA LEU A 122 3.15 1.18 -7.83
C LEU A 122 1.82 1.80 -7.38
N CYS A 123 1.86 2.82 -6.54
CA CYS A 123 0.65 3.53 -6.11
C CYS A 123 -0.03 4.23 -7.30
N GLN A 124 0.74 4.87 -8.17
CA GLN A 124 0.24 5.49 -9.40
C GLN A 124 -0.41 4.46 -10.32
N LEU A 125 0.26 3.32 -10.58
CA LEU A 125 -0.32 2.23 -11.35
C LEU A 125 -1.67 1.79 -10.78
N VAL A 126 -1.74 1.52 -9.48
CA VAL A 126 -2.99 1.09 -8.84
C VAL A 126 -4.08 2.17 -8.99
N CYS A 127 -3.75 3.45 -8.78
CA CYS A 127 -4.69 4.54 -8.97
C CYS A 127 -5.25 4.59 -10.39
N GLU A 128 -4.40 4.40 -11.40
CA GLU A 128 -4.82 4.32 -12.81
C GLU A 128 -5.76 3.13 -13.06
N LEU A 129 -5.42 1.94 -12.53
CA LEU A 129 -6.22 0.72 -12.73
C LEU A 129 -7.59 0.74 -12.04
N ILE A 130 -7.73 1.49 -10.95
CA ILE A 130 -9.02 1.68 -10.25
C ILE A 130 -9.73 3.00 -10.61
N ASP A 131 -9.19 3.75 -11.58
CA ASP A 131 -9.73 5.01 -12.11
C ASP A 131 -9.92 6.10 -11.03
N ILE A 132 -8.89 6.31 -10.21
CA ILE A 132 -8.83 7.44 -9.27
C ILE A 132 -7.64 8.36 -9.58
N HIS A 133 -7.83 9.65 -9.40
CA HIS A 133 -6.84 10.68 -9.71
C HIS A 133 -6.61 11.62 -8.51
N PRO A 134 -6.00 11.10 -7.42
CA PRO A 134 -5.75 11.91 -6.24
C PRO A 134 -4.70 12.98 -6.51
N ASP A 135 -4.88 14.17 -5.94
CA ASP A 135 -3.86 15.20 -5.94
C ASP A 135 -2.79 14.87 -4.89
N MET A 136 -1.72 14.18 -5.33
CA MET A 136 -0.65 13.70 -4.46
C MET A 136 0.66 14.41 -4.74
N GLU A 137 1.36 14.78 -3.67
CA GLU A 137 2.71 15.34 -3.70
C GLU A 137 3.57 14.79 -2.55
N ARG A 138 4.88 14.75 -2.75
CA ARG A 138 5.82 14.49 -1.64
C ARG A 138 5.95 15.73 -0.76
N THR A 139 6.13 15.53 0.54
CA THR A 139 6.41 16.63 1.46
C THR A 139 7.75 17.32 1.11
N SER A 140 7.81 18.64 1.25
CA SER A 140 9.07 19.40 1.10
C SER A 140 9.93 19.36 2.38
N GLU A 141 9.28 19.18 3.53
CA GLU A 141 9.88 19.08 4.86
C GLU A 141 9.04 18.21 5.79
N TYR A 142 9.60 17.76 6.90
CA TYR A 142 8.85 17.03 7.91
C TYR A 142 7.92 17.96 8.69
N LYS A 143 6.62 17.74 8.57
CA LYS A 143 5.61 18.54 9.24
C LYS A 143 5.28 17.96 10.61
N MET A 144 5.33 18.81 11.65
CA MET A 144 5.03 18.43 13.04
C MET A 144 3.68 18.94 13.53
N GLU A 145 3.21 20.09 13.02
CA GLU A 145 1.98 20.73 13.42
C GLU A 145 1.01 20.79 12.25
N PHE A 146 -0.25 20.50 12.50
CA PHE A 146 -1.31 20.40 11.49
C PHE A 146 -2.37 21.48 11.73
N ALA A 147 -2.75 22.17 10.67
CA ALA A 147 -3.83 23.15 10.70
C ALA A 147 -5.21 22.47 10.69
N PRO A 148 -6.29 23.17 11.03
CA PRO A 148 -7.66 22.66 10.89
C PRO A 148 -7.92 22.17 9.46
N GLY A 149 -8.37 20.93 9.33
CA GLY A 149 -8.60 20.26 8.04
C GLY A 149 -7.40 19.47 7.51
N GLU A 150 -6.26 19.53 8.16
CA GLU A 150 -5.12 18.64 7.90
C GLU A 150 -5.10 17.49 8.91
N ILE A 151 -4.96 16.27 8.42
CA ILE A 151 -4.95 15.05 9.27
C ILE A 151 -3.70 14.24 9.01
N ASP A 152 -3.03 13.85 10.10
CA ASP A 152 -1.83 13.01 10.07
C ASP A 152 -2.20 11.52 10.20
N PHE A 153 -2.04 10.78 9.11
CA PHE A 153 -2.22 9.33 9.06
C PHE A 153 -0.90 8.55 9.01
N ARG A 154 0.26 9.24 9.06
CA ARG A 154 1.58 8.61 8.86
C ARG A 154 1.86 7.45 9.81
N GLU A 155 1.37 7.57 11.05
CA GLU A 155 1.49 6.53 12.06
C GLU A 155 0.15 5.88 12.44
N VAL A 156 -0.97 6.35 11.87
CA VAL A 156 -2.31 5.75 12.04
C VAL A 156 -2.38 4.46 11.21
N ILE A 157 -2.09 4.55 9.91
CA ILE A 157 -2.09 3.41 8.98
C ILE A 157 -0.82 2.59 9.20
N HIS A 158 -0.93 1.54 10.04
CA HIS A 158 0.23 0.79 10.50
C HIS A 158 -0.10 -0.69 10.72
N PRO A 159 0.71 -1.66 10.22
CA PRO A 159 0.39 -3.09 10.25
C PRO A 159 0.30 -3.71 11.66
N LYS A 160 0.78 -3.02 12.69
CA LYS A 160 0.73 -3.48 14.10
C LYS A 160 -0.34 -2.79 14.92
N LYS A 161 -1.12 -1.89 14.31
CA LYS A 161 -2.23 -1.19 14.98
C LYS A 161 -3.55 -1.73 14.45
N ASP A 162 -4.51 -1.90 15.34
CA ASP A 162 -5.87 -2.24 14.92
C ASP A 162 -6.53 -0.99 14.35
N PHE A 163 -6.70 -0.96 13.04
CA PHE A 163 -7.33 0.15 12.32
C PHE A 163 -8.72 0.50 12.87
N ARG A 164 -9.46 -0.47 13.45
CA ARG A 164 -10.79 -0.24 14.05
C ARG A 164 -10.72 0.70 15.25
N THR A 165 -9.56 0.80 15.91
CA THR A 165 -9.36 1.63 17.10
C THR A 165 -8.66 2.95 16.81
N VAL A 166 -7.80 3.00 15.78
CA VAL A 166 -6.97 4.17 15.47
C VAL A 166 -7.49 5.02 14.32
N ASP A 167 -8.23 4.43 13.38
CA ASP A 167 -8.86 5.14 12.26
C ASP A 167 -10.38 4.96 12.29
N THR A 168 -11.05 5.84 12.99
CA THR A 168 -12.52 5.83 13.11
C THR A 168 -13.26 6.17 11.81
N GLU A 169 -12.54 6.71 10.82
CA GLU A 169 -13.11 7.00 9.50
C GLU A 169 -13.11 5.80 8.57
N PHE A 170 -12.26 4.78 8.84
CA PHE A 170 -12.19 3.58 8.02
C PHE A 170 -13.08 2.47 8.56
N ILE A 171 -14.08 2.13 7.77
CA ILE A 171 -14.96 0.96 8.00
C ILE A 171 -14.78 0.03 6.82
N PRO A 172 -14.16 -1.16 7.00
CA PRO A 172 -13.96 -2.10 5.91
C PRO A 172 -15.30 -2.60 5.38
N ARG A 173 -15.46 -2.59 4.05
CA ARG A 173 -16.61 -3.17 3.37
C ARG A 173 -16.23 -4.55 2.87
N PRO A 174 -17.00 -5.59 3.17
CA PRO A 174 -16.77 -6.92 2.61
C PRO A 174 -16.85 -6.87 1.08
N TYR A 175 -15.94 -7.60 0.45
CA TYR A 175 -15.90 -7.84 -0.99
C TYR A 175 -15.51 -9.30 -1.23
N TYR A 176 -15.74 -9.82 -2.42
CA TYR A 176 -15.34 -11.16 -2.76
C TYR A 176 -13.85 -11.37 -2.63
N GLN A 177 -13.43 -12.39 -1.89
CA GLN A 177 -12.05 -12.84 -1.75
C GLN A 177 -11.94 -14.32 -2.09
N VAL A 178 -10.96 -14.68 -2.93
CA VAL A 178 -10.81 -16.07 -3.42
C VAL A 178 -10.66 -17.11 -2.30
N PHE A 179 -10.16 -16.72 -1.13
CA PHE A 179 -10.01 -17.59 0.03
C PHE A 179 -11.11 -17.44 1.09
N GLU A 180 -12.16 -16.65 0.82
CA GLU A 180 -13.21 -16.34 1.81
C GLU A 180 -13.94 -17.58 2.33
N SER A 181 -14.18 -18.58 1.46
CA SER A 181 -14.84 -19.83 1.85
C SER A 181 -14.08 -20.61 2.93
N LYS A 182 -12.76 -20.43 3.01
CA LYS A 182 -11.88 -21.13 3.97
C LYS A 182 -11.51 -20.26 5.17
N LEU A 183 -11.29 -18.97 4.95
CA LEU A 183 -10.67 -18.06 5.93
C LEU A 183 -11.67 -17.05 6.51
N GLY A 184 -12.87 -16.93 5.92
CA GLY A 184 -13.72 -15.79 6.12
C GLY A 184 -13.17 -14.54 5.45
N PHE A 185 -13.86 -13.42 5.59
CA PHE A 185 -13.41 -12.13 5.07
C PHE A 185 -12.22 -11.60 5.87
N LEU A 186 -11.11 -11.33 5.19
CA LEU A 186 -9.90 -10.72 5.75
C LEU A 186 -9.91 -9.22 5.43
N PRO A 187 -10.20 -8.35 6.40
CA PRO A 187 -10.31 -6.92 6.15
C PRO A 187 -8.94 -6.26 6.00
N ASN A 188 -8.89 -5.15 5.27
CA ASN A 188 -7.73 -4.26 5.18
C ASN A 188 -6.45 -4.91 4.66
N LEU A 189 -6.56 -5.89 3.77
CA LEU A 189 -5.42 -6.42 3.02
C LEU A 189 -4.85 -5.37 2.06
N SER A 190 -3.71 -5.68 1.44
CA SER A 190 -3.15 -4.91 0.34
C SER A 190 -4.21 -4.64 -0.73
N ILE A 191 -4.14 -3.47 -1.34
CA ILE A 191 -5.06 -3.06 -2.42
C ILE A 191 -5.10 -4.05 -3.58
N ILE A 192 -4.03 -4.80 -3.84
CA ILE A 192 -4.02 -5.80 -4.91
C ILE A 192 -4.96 -6.98 -4.62
N ASP A 193 -5.24 -7.28 -3.34
CA ASP A 193 -6.27 -8.26 -2.99
C ASP A 193 -7.64 -7.81 -3.49
N LEU A 194 -7.99 -6.55 -3.24
CA LEU A 194 -9.22 -5.95 -3.74
C LEU A 194 -9.23 -5.89 -5.27
N LEU A 195 -8.16 -5.38 -5.88
CA LEU A 195 -8.09 -5.20 -7.34
C LEU A 195 -8.20 -6.51 -8.11
N PHE A 196 -7.49 -7.56 -7.70
CA PHE A 196 -7.50 -8.84 -8.41
C PHE A 196 -8.81 -9.61 -8.21
N ASN A 197 -9.50 -9.39 -7.10
CA ASN A 197 -10.82 -10.01 -6.86
C ASN A 197 -11.99 -9.23 -7.47
N MET A 198 -11.95 -7.89 -7.49
CA MET A 198 -13.08 -7.03 -7.85
C MET A 198 -12.88 -6.24 -9.15
N GLY A 199 -11.64 -6.12 -9.63
CA GLY A 199 -11.32 -5.36 -10.83
C GLY A 199 -11.83 -3.91 -10.78
N PRO A 200 -12.55 -3.43 -11.82
CA PRO A 200 -13.09 -2.07 -11.85
C PRO A 200 -14.07 -1.76 -10.72
N GLU A 201 -14.72 -2.77 -10.15
CA GLU A 201 -15.64 -2.60 -9.01
C GLU A 201 -14.92 -2.29 -7.69
N SER A 202 -13.58 -2.32 -7.67
CA SER A 202 -12.77 -1.92 -6.51
C SER A 202 -13.13 -0.52 -6.02
N LEU A 203 -13.47 0.39 -6.94
CA LEU A 203 -13.90 1.75 -6.61
C LEU A 203 -15.14 1.78 -5.70
N LEU A 204 -16.09 0.87 -5.91
CA LEU A 204 -17.31 0.79 -5.08
C LEU A 204 -17.03 0.39 -3.63
N VAL A 205 -15.93 -0.29 -3.39
CA VAL A 205 -15.51 -0.70 -2.05
C VAL A 205 -14.81 0.42 -1.31
N ILE A 206 -13.93 1.17 -2.00
CA ILE A 206 -13.11 2.23 -1.39
C ILE A 206 -13.80 3.59 -1.36
N ASP A 207 -14.72 3.89 -2.28
CA ASP A 207 -15.50 5.15 -2.27
C ASP A 207 -16.71 5.02 -1.35
N LYS A 208 -16.79 5.95 -0.38
CA LYS A 208 -17.89 6.01 0.60
C LYS A 208 -19.05 6.91 0.16
N ARG A 209 -18.90 7.56 -1.01
CA ARG A 209 -19.92 8.49 -1.53
C ARG A 209 -21.11 7.76 -2.14
#